data_76b09aa6c62d290d8fba84e492ef6044
#
_entry.id   76b09aa6c62d290d8fba84e492ef6044
#
_cell.length_a   1.000
_cell.length_b   1.000
_cell.length_c   1.000
_cell.angle_alpha   90.00
_cell.angle_beta   90.00
_cell.angle_gamma   90.00
#
_symmetry.space_group_name_H-M   'P 1'
#
loop_
_entity.id
_entity.type
_entity.pdbx_description
1 polymer ?
#
loop_
_entity_poly.entity_id
_entity_poly.type
_entity_poly.pdbx_seq_one_letter_code
_entity_poly.pdbx_strand_id
1 'polypeptide(L)'
;MALRVVKKTCVDVCFLVQGMLENNVYFISDGEATMVVDPSSDAEEIMRALDGRELDAIVLTHCHSDHVGAAADLRRLTGATVIASKIDAPEICGEKPISRDNWKFKTCPVDFRAEDGDVVEIGNMAWKVMVTPGHTKGGMCWYLVPQFGNHESGAPVLISGDTLFEGSVGRTDFEGGSMKEMRASLRKLAFLPDETIVLPGHGRQTTIGAERSRTFAQWA
;
A
#
# COMPACT_ATOMS: atom_id res chain seq x y z
N MET A 1 10.90 12.82 12.45
CA MET A 1 9.63 13.49 12.06
C MET A 1 8.51 13.00 12.96
N ALA A 2 7.42 13.77 13.17
CA ALA A 2 6.30 13.30 13.97
C ALA A 2 5.35 12.44 13.12
N LEU A 3 4.92 11.29 13.67
CA LEU A 3 3.86 10.47 13.08
C LEU A 3 2.57 11.29 12.94
N ARG A 4 1.94 11.19 11.78
CA ARG A 4 0.61 11.75 11.52
C ARG A 4 -0.43 10.66 11.70
N VAL A 5 -1.54 10.98 12.39
CA VAL A 5 -2.61 10.01 12.67
C VAL A 5 -3.75 10.17 11.69
N VAL A 6 -4.19 9.07 11.08
CA VAL A 6 -5.42 9.01 10.28
C VAL A 6 -6.57 8.67 11.24
N LYS A 7 -7.57 9.54 11.30
CA LYS A 7 -8.69 9.39 12.24
C LYS A 7 -9.87 8.68 11.61
N LYS A 8 -10.74 8.11 12.45
CA LYS A 8 -12.00 7.46 12.08
C LYS A 8 -11.87 6.14 11.32
N THR A 9 -10.69 5.56 11.29
CA THR A 9 -10.44 4.22 10.74
C THR A 9 -10.86 3.14 11.72
N CYS A 10 -11.23 1.97 11.22
CA CYS A 10 -11.57 0.79 12.03
C CYS A 10 -10.33 0.12 12.68
N VAL A 11 -9.14 0.59 12.39
CA VAL A 11 -7.85 0.17 12.97
C VAL A 11 -7.00 1.39 13.25
N ASP A 12 -5.96 1.26 14.04
CA ASP A 12 -5.00 2.33 14.26
C ASP A 12 -4.14 2.54 13.01
N VAL A 13 -4.20 3.75 12.46
CA VAL A 13 -3.41 4.13 11.27
C VAL A 13 -2.64 5.40 11.58
N CYS A 14 -1.32 5.32 11.42
CA CYS A 14 -0.48 6.51 11.37
C CYS A 14 0.52 6.42 10.21
N PHE A 15 1.15 7.51 9.84
CA PHE A 15 2.06 7.54 8.71
C PHE A 15 3.18 8.58 8.87
N LEU A 16 4.28 8.32 8.18
CA LEU A 16 5.35 9.25 7.89
C LEU A 16 5.31 9.62 6.42
N VAL A 17 5.90 10.76 6.09
CA VAL A 17 6.18 11.12 4.69
C VAL A 17 7.68 11.03 4.48
N GLN A 18 8.14 10.20 3.56
CA GLN A 18 9.56 9.95 3.32
C GLN A 18 9.95 10.13 1.84
N GLY A 19 11.25 10.31 1.64
CA GLY A 19 11.86 10.39 0.31
C GLY A 19 11.56 11.67 -0.45
N MET A 20 12.20 11.82 -1.62
CA MET A 20 12.07 13.00 -2.48
C MET A 20 10.70 13.10 -3.16
N LEU A 21 10.00 11.99 -3.30
CA LEU A 21 8.65 11.92 -3.89
C LEU A 21 7.55 12.02 -2.84
N GLU A 22 7.90 12.29 -1.57
CA GLU A 22 6.94 12.45 -0.47
C GLU A 22 6.00 11.24 -0.32
N ASN A 23 6.57 10.02 -0.34
CA ASN A 23 5.82 8.78 -0.17
C ASN A 23 5.24 8.67 1.25
N ASN A 24 4.00 8.24 1.37
CA ASN A 24 3.33 7.93 2.62
C ASN A 24 3.69 6.52 3.08
N VAL A 25 4.50 6.41 4.12
CA VAL A 25 4.79 5.13 4.79
C VAL A 25 3.78 4.93 5.90
N TYR A 26 2.86 3.98 5.74
CA TYR A 26 1.82 3.73 6.74
C TYR A 26 2.24 2.69 7.77
N PHE A 27 1.84 2.93 9.01
CA PHE A 27 1.91 2.01 10.15
C PHE A 27 0.47 1.70 10.54
N ILE A 28 0.08 0.45 10.45
CA ILE A 28 -1.29 0.00 10.70
C ILE A 28 -1.27 -1.09 11.76
N SER A 29 -2.10 -0.96 12.79
CA SER A 29 -2.15 -1.92 13.88
C SER A 29 -3.58 -2.09 14.41
N ASP A 30 -3.86 -3.30 14.90
CA ASP A 30 -5.08 -3.63 15.64
C ASP A 30 -4.82 -3.86 17.13
N GLY A 31 -3.59 -3.59 17.58
CA GLY A 31 -3.13 -3.85 18.95
C GLY A 31 -2.52 -5.23 19.16
N GLU A 32 -2.80 -6.21 18.28
CA GLU A 32 -2.19 -7.54 18.31
C GLU A 32 -1.02 -7.65 17.33
N ALA A 33 -1.14 -7.07 16.14
CA ALA A 33 -0.10 -7.05 15.14
C ALA A 33 0.08 -5.66 14.54
N THR A 34 1.28 -5.41 14.01
CA THR A 34 1.63 -4.17 13.31
C THR A 34 2.17 -4.47 11.91
N MET A 35 1.68 -3.76 10.92
CA MET A 35 2.24 -3.78 9.56
C MET A 35 2.75 -2.41 9.13
N VAL A 36 3.81 -2.41 8.33
CA VAL A 36 4.29 -1.23 7.61
C VAL A 36 4.01 -1.40 6.13
N VAL A 37 3.46 -0.36 5.51
CA VAL A 37 3.15 -0.33 4.08
C VAL A 37 4.10 0.63 3.39
N ASP A 38 4.67 0.17 2.28
CA ASP A 38 5.52 0.93 1.37
C ASP A 38 6.68 1.66 2.08
N PRO A 39 7.60 0.94 2.76
CA PRO A 39 8.75 1.53 3.41
C PRO A 39 9.70 2.15 2.38
N SER A 40 9.63 3.48 2.26
CA SER A 40 10.22 4.24 1.15
C SER A 40 11.74 4.30 1.17
N SER A 41 12.35 4.91 2.20
CA SER A 41 13.78 5.28 2.09
C SER A 41 14.62 5.07 3.35
N ASP A 42 14.17 5.45 4.53
CA ASP A 42 14.94 5.44 5.79
C ASP A 42 14.38 4.40 6.77
N ALA A 43 14.97 3.18 6.74
CA ALA A 43 14.57 2.10 7.65
C ALA A 43 14.80 2.46 9.13
N GLU A 44 15.82 3.24 9.45
CA GLU A 44 16.09 3.64 10.84
C GLU A 44 15.03 4.64 11.34
N GLU A 45 14.55 5.55 10.48
CA GLU A 45 13.44 6.43 10.83
C GLU A 45 12.14 5.62 11.05
N ILE A 46 11.88 4.60 10.23
CA ILE A 46 10.76 3.68 10.40
C ILE A 46 10.88 2.93 11.74
N MET A 47 12.06 2.41 12.07
CA MET A 47 12.31 1.75 13.36
C MET A 47 12.08 2.69 14.56
N ARG A 48 12.52 3.95 14.46
CA ARG A 48 12.22 4.95 15.50
C ARG A 48 10.73 5.23 15.64
N ALA A 49 10.00 5.22 14.52
CA ALA A 49 8.56 5.44 14.50
C ALA A 49 7.75 4.25 15.04
N LEU A 50 8.27 3.05 14.92
CA LEU A 50 7.71 1.85 15.57
C LEU A 50 7.77 1.94 17.09
N ASP A 51 8.71 2.70 17.64
CA ASP A 51 8.83 2.99 19.08
C ASP A 51 8.79 1.71 19.96
N GLY A 52 9.57 0.71 19.55
CA GLY A 52 9.67 -0.58 20.23
C GLY A 52 8.55 -1.58 19.95
N ARG A 53 7.55 -1.22 19.11
CA ARG A 53 6.54 -2.18 18.66
C ARG A 53 7.17 -3.23 17.74
N GLU A 54 6.74 -4.46 17.87
CA GLU A 54 7.09 -5.54 16.94
C GLU A 54 6.48 -5.25 15.56
N LEU A 55 7.20 -5.60 14.50
CA LEU A 55 6.72 -5.50 13.12
C LEU A 55 6.48 -6.90 12.57
N ASP A 56 5.23 -7.22 12.29
CA ASP A 56 4.82 -8.54 11.82
C ASP A 56 4.89 -8.65 10.30
N ALA A 57 4.50 -7.58 9.59
CA ALA A 57 4.46 -7.58 8.14
C ALA A 57 4.95 -6.28 7.49
N ILE A 58 5.58 -6.43 6.32
CA ILE A 58 5.92 -5.36 5.39
C ILE A 58 5.11 -5.62 4.12
N VAL A 59 4.20 -4.72 3.79
CA VAL A 59 3.34 -4.82 2.60
C VAL A 59 3.83 -3.84 1.55
N LEU A 60 4.08 -4.35 0.35
CA LEU A 60 4.56 -3.56 -0.79
C LEU A 60 3.45 -3.50 -1.83
N THR A 61 2.90 -2.31 -2.07
CA THR A 61 1.77 -2.13 -3.01
C THR A 61 2.19 -2.35 -4.46
N HIS A 62 3.43 -2.03 -4.80
CA HIS A 62 4.03 -2.25 -6.12
C HIS A 62 5.57 -2.14 -6.07
N CYS A 63 6.25 -2.33 -7.21
CA CYS A 63 7.71 -2.47 -7.26
C CYS A 63 8.51 -1.18 -7.40
N HIS A 64 7.92 0.01 -7.40
CA HIS A 64 8.71 1.23 -7.56
C HIS A 64 9.58 1.53 -6.33
N SER A 65 10.76 2.08 -6.60
CA SER A 65 11.84 2.26 -5.62
C SER A 65 11.46 3.12 -4.42
N ASP A 66 10.57 4.07 -4.60
CA ASP A 66 10.07 4.94 -3.53
C ASP A 66 9.02 4.27 -2.63
N HIS A 67 8.57 3.06 -2.99
CA HIS A 67 7.72 2.20 -2.16
C HIS A 67 8.49 1.04 -1.52
N VAL A 68 9.58 0.59 -2.14
CA VAL A 68 10.32 -0.60 -1.68
C VAL A 68 11.71 -0.30 -1.14
N GLY A 69 12.19 0.94 -1.23
CA GLY A 69 13.59 1.30 -1.02
C GLY A 69 14.17 0.91 0.35
N ALA A 70 13.38 0.96 1.42
CA ALA A 70 13.80 0.55 2.75
C ALA A 70 13.38 -0.89 3.12
N ALA A 71 12.62 -1.60 2.28
CA ALA A 71 12.03 -2.89 2.62
C ALA A 71 13.09 -3.94 3.01
N ALA A 72 14.18 -4.03 2.27
CA ALA A 72 15.27 -4.99 2.54
C ALA A 72 15.96 -4.74 3.88
N ASP A 73 16.22 -3.48 4.23
CA ASP A 73 16.85 -3.13 5.50
C ASP A 73 15.89 -3.28 6.66
N LEU A 74 14.63 -2.90 6.50
CA LEU A 74 13.59 -3.07 7.50
C LEU A 74 13.35 -4.56 7.80
N ARG A 75 13.24 -5.41 6.76
CA ARG A 75 13.15 -6.87 6.92
C ARG A 75 14.34 -7.43 7.70
N ARG A 76 15.56 -7.00 7.36
CA ARG A 76 16.77 -7.45 8.07
C ARG A 76 16.78 -7.05 9.55
N LEU A 77 16.24 -5.88 9.88
CA LEU A 77 16.21 -5.37 11.25
C LEU A 77 15.12 -6.02 12.11
N THR A 78 13.99 -6.39 11.51
CA THR A 78 12.79 -6.83 12.24
C THR A 78 12.49 -8.32 12.07
N GLY A 79 12.91 -8.93 10.97
CA GLY A 79 12.48 -10.29 10.60
C GLY A 79 11.04 -10.37 10.07
N ALA A 80 10.36 -9.22 9.86
CA ALA A 80 8.98 -9.16 9.42
C ALA A 80 8.76 -9.88 8.07
N THR A 81 7.58 -10.47 7.92
CA THR A 81 7.13 -11.10 6.68
C THR A 81 6.94 -10.07 5.58
N VAL A 82 7.58 -10.24 4.43
CA VAL A 82 7.42 -9.34 3.28
C VAL A 82 6.39 -9.89 2.31
N ILE A 83 5.41 -9.05 1.97
CA ILE A 83 4.29 -9.39 1.12
C ILE A 83 4.27 -8.43 -0.07
N ALA A 84 4.23 -8.98 -1.29
CA ALA A 84 4.11 -8.22 -2.53
C ALA A 84 3.23 -8.97 -3.53
N SER A 85 2.79 -8.32 -4.60
CA SER A 85 2.06 -9.03 -5.64
C SER A 85 2.95 -10.07 -6.34
N LYS A 86 2.35 -11.17 -6.75
CA LYS A 86 3.03 -12.22 -7.53
C LYS A 86 3.66 -11.68 -8.82
N ILE A 87 3.09 -10.61 -9.37
CA ILE A 87 3.51 -10.01 -10.62
C ILE A 87 4.75 -9.13 -10.42
N ASP A 88 4.77 -8.30 -9.37
CA ASP A 88 5.87 -7.36 -9.10
C ASP A 88 6.99 -7.98 -8.23
N ALA A 89 6.70 -9.05 -7.47
CA ALA A 89 7.68 -9.74 -6.63
C ALA A 89 8.98 -10.14 -7.36
N PRO A 90 8.97 -10.63 -8.62
CA PRO A 90 10.21 -10.96 -9.33
C PRO A 90 11.16 -9.78 -9.50
N GLU A 91 10.68 -8.54 -9.69
CA GLU A 91 11.51 -7.35 -9.74
C GLU A 91 12.04 -7.00 -8.34
N ILE A 92 11.18 -7.05 -7.34
CA ILE A 92 11.53 -6.77 -5.94
C ILE A 92 12.61 -7.73 -5.41
N CYS A 93 12.49 -9.02 -5.75
CA CYS A 93 13.46 -10.05 -5.34
C CYS A 93 14.75 -10.07 -6.17
N GLY A 94 14.81 -9.35 -7.28
CA GLY A 94 15.93 -9.41 -8.23
C GLY A 94 15.92 -10.65 -9.14
N GLU A 95 14.83 -11.35 -9.26
CA GLU A 95 14.60 -12.44 -10.22
C GLU A 95 14.43 -11.90 -11.64
N LYS A 96 14.03 -10.63 -11.75
CA LYS A 96 13.99 -9.85 -12.99
C LYS A 96 14.76 -8.55 -12.82
N PRO A 97 15.26 -7.96 -13.91
CA PRO A 97 15.85 -6.64 -13.88
C PRO A 97 14.85 -5.60 -13.38
N ILE A 98 15.36 -4.58 -12.70
CA ILE A 98 14.57 -3.39 -12.36
C ILE A 98 14.14 -2.72 -13.66
N SER A 99 12.85 -2.35 -13.75
CA SER A 99 12.24 -1.70 -14.90
C SER A 99 12.98 -0.42 -15.29
N ARG A 100 13.03 -0.11 -16.58
CA ARG A 100 13.82 0.99 -17.16
C ARG A 100 13.54 2.34 -16.51
N ASP A 101 12.29 2.61 -16.17
CA ASP A 101 11.84 3.89 -15.64
C ASP A 101 11.86 3.93 -14.10
N ASN A 102 12.32 2.85 -13.45
CA ASN A 102 12.44 2.73 -12.00
C ASN A 102 13.87 2.99 -11.54
N TRP A 103 14.04 3.56 -10.36
CA TRP A 103 15.36 3.73 -9.76
C TRP A 103 15.87 2.43 -9.14
N LYS A 104 17.18 2.33 -8.98
CA LYS A 104 17.78 1.17 -8.31
C LYS A 104 17.44 1.17 -6.82
N PHE A 105 17.10 0.00 -6.32
CA PHE A 105 16.89 -0.27 -4.91
C PHE A 105 17.57 -1.59 -4.51
N LYS A 106 17.70 -1.83 -3.23
CA LYS A 106 18.22 -3.07 -2.68
C LYS A 106 17.14 -4.15 -2.76
N THR A 107 17.43 -5.24 -3.45
CA THR A 107 16.49 -6.36 -3.58
C THR A 107 16.10 -6.93 -2.22
N CYS A 108 14.82 -7.27 -2.08
CA CYS A 108 14.23 -7.80 -0.86
C CYS A 108 13.53 -9.13 -1.14
N PRO A 109 13.86 -10.21 -0.42
CA PRO A 109 13.08 -11.45 -0.51
C PRO A 109 11.62 -11.19 -0.18
N VAL A 110 10.70 -11.72 -1.00
CA VAL A 110 9.25 -11.67 -0.79
C VAL A 110 8.80 -13.04 -0.30
N ASP A 111 8.26 -13.08 0.93
CA ASP A 111 7.86 -14.33 1.60
C ASP A 111 6.48 -14.80 1.13
N PHE A 112 5.56 -13.87 0.87
CA PHE A 112 4.22 -14.17 0.34
C PHE A 112 3.94 -13.36 -0.93
N ARG A 113 3.59 -14.07 -2.02
CA ARG A 113 3.27 -13.49 -3.33
C ARG A 113 1.77 -13.49 -3.54
N ALA A 114 1.14 -12.37 -3.20
CA ALA A 114 -0.30 -12.20 -3.23
C ALA A 114 -0.89 -12.18 -4.65
N GLU A 115 -2.07 -12.77 -4.80
CA GLU A 115 -2.86 -12.77 -6.03
C GLU A 115 -4.20 -12.05 -5.83
N ASP A 116 -4.87 -11.73 -6.93
CA ASP A 116 -6.18 -11.03 -6.88
C ASP A 116 -7.23 -11.88 -6.17
N GLY A 117 -7.87 -11.29 -5.16
CA GLY A 117 -8.91 -11.95 -4.37
C GLY A 117 -8.42 -12.68 -3.14
N ASP A 118 -7.10 -12.82 -2.93
CA ASP A 118 -6.57 -13.38 -1.69
C ASP A 118 -7.08 -12.59 -0.48
N VAL A 119 -7.23 -13.29 0.64
CA VAL A 119 -7.45 -12.68 1.95
C VAL A 119 -6.24 -13.02 2.82
N VAL A 120 -5.53 -11.99 3.24
CA VAL A 120 -4.33 -12.12 4.07
C VAL A 120 -4.65 -11.63 5.47
N GLU A 121 -4.43 -12.48 6.46
CA GLU A 121 -4.62 -12.15 7.87
C GLU A 121 -3.31 -11.66 8.48
N ILE A 122 -3.34 -10.48 9.12
CA ILE A 122 -2.24 -9.90 9.89
C ILE A 122 -2.82 -9.49 11.24
N GLY A 123 -2.50 -10.22 12.30
CA GLY A 123 -3.24 -10.12 13.56
C GLY A 123 -4.70 -10.48 13.36
N ASN A 124 -5.60 -9.62 13.83
CA ASN A 124 -7.05 -9.78 13.62
C ASN A 124 -7.54 -8.99 12.37
N MET A 125 -6.63 -8.44 11.58
CA MET A 125 -6.94 -7.70 10.36
C MET A 125 -6.97 -8.63 9.15
N ALA A 126 -8.14 -8.82 8.54
CA ALA A 126 -8.29 -9.58 7.30
C ALA A 126 -8.32 -8.63 6.10
N TRP A 127 -7.26 -8.68 5.33
CA TRP A 127 -7.05 -7.81 4.17
C TRP A 127 -7.37 -8.54 2.87
N LYS A 128 -8.36 -8.03 2.14
CA LYS A 128 -8.63 -8.49 0.78
C LYS A 128 -7.67 -7.82 -0.20
N VAL A 129 -6.90 -8.64 -0.91
CA VAL A 129 -6.02 -8.18 -1.99
C VAL A 129 -6.85 -7.93 -3.25
N MET A 130 -6.64 -6.77 -3.84
CA MET A 130 -7.25 -6.36 -5.10
C MET A 130 -6.12 -5.97 -6.06
N VAL A 131 -5.76 -6.81 -7.01
CA VAL A 131 -4.79 -6.44 -8.05
C VAL A 131 -5.41 -5.37 -8.94
N THR A 132 -4.73 -4.23 -9.02
CA THR A 132 -5.17 -3.00 -9.69
C THR A 132 -4.09 -2.52 -10.67
N PRO A 133 -3.91 -3.22 -11.80
CA PRO A 133 -2.90 -2.82 -12.78
C PRO A 133 -3.24 -1.46 -13.41
N GLY A 134 -2.20 -0.80 -13.88
CA GLY A 134 -2.32 0.49 -14.56
C GLY A 134 -1.16 1.42 -14.30
N HIS A 135 -0.72 1.57 -13.06
CA HIS A 135 0.53 2.24 -12.70
C HIS A 135 1.72 1.31 -12.89
N THR A 136 1.67 0.11 -12.31
CA THR A 136 2.48 -1.05 -12.67
C THR A 136 1.57 -2.21 -13.09
N LYS A 137 2.14 -3.29 -13.61
CA LYS A 137 1.38 -4.52 -13.93
C LYS A 137 0.90 -5.25 -12.70
N GLY A 138 1.66 -5.18 -11.61
CA GLY A 138 1.40 -5.89 -10.36
C GLY A 138 0.93 -4.97 -9.24
N GLY A 139 0.60 -3.73 -9.53
CA GLY A 139 0.04 -2.81 -8.54
C GLY A 139 -1.19 -3.41 -7.87
N MET A 140 -1.30 -3.29 -6.56
CA MET A 140 -2.39 -3.83 -5.78
C MET A 140 -2.87 -2.87 -4.71
N CYS A 141 -4.17 -2.90 -4.47
CA CYS A 141 -4.81 -2.27 -3.33
C CYS A 141 -5.14 -3.33 -2.27
N TRP A 142 -5.18 -2.89 -1.01
CA TRP A 142 -5.50 -3.75 0.14
C TRP A 142 -6.72 -3.18 0.84
N TYR A 143 -7.81 -3.92 0.83
CA TYR A 143 -9.06 -3.52 1.45
C TYR A 143 -9.26 -4.28 2.76
N LEU A 144 -9.36 -3.55 3.87
CA LEU A 144 -9.67 -4.14 5.17
C LEU A 144 -11.14 -4.52 5.21
N VAL A 145 -11.40 -5.81 5.42
CA VAL A 145 -12.75 -6.38 5.50
C VAL A 145 -13.30 -6.18 6.92
N PRO A 146 -14.32 -5.33 7.12
CA PRO A 146 -14.76 -4.97 8.48
C PRO A 146 -15.36 -6.11 9.32
N GLN A 147 -15.62 -7.26 8.70
CA GLN A 147 -16.30 -8.40 9.34
C GLN A 147 -15.40 -9.28 10.21
N PHE A 148 -14.09 -9.09 10.14
CA PHE A 148 -13.11 -9.86 10.89
C PHE A 148 -12.46 -8.98 11.95
N GLY A 149 -12.73 -9.30 13.21
CA GLY A 149 -12.12 -8.62 14.36
C GLY A 149 -13.04 -7.62 15.07
N ASN A 150 -12.63 -7.22 16.27
CA ASN A 150 -13.40 -6.39 17.22
C ASN A 150 -13.45 -4.89 16.85
N HIS A 151 -13.40 -4.54 15.56
CA HIS A 151 -13.39 -3.14 15.11
C HIS A 151 -14.83 -2.63 14.91
N GLU A 152 -15.58 -2.53 16.00
CA GLU A 152 -17.00 -2.15 15.97
C GLU A 152 -17.24 -0.67 15.61
N SER A 153 -16.21 0.17 15.59
CA SER A 153 -16.35 1.60 15.30
C SER A 153 -15.24 2.12 14.40
N GLY A 154 -15.61 2.62 13.23
CA GLY A 154 -14.70 3.25 12.29
C GLY A 154 -14.96 2.86 10.85
N ALA A 155 -14.45 3.65 9.93
CA ALA A 155 -14.61 3.41 8.51
C ALA A 155 -13.65 2.31 8.01
N PRO A 156 -14.07 1.52 7.01
CA PRO A 156 -13.17 0.62 6.28
C PRO A 156 -11.96 1.36 5.72
N VAL A 157 -10.87 0.64 5.50
CA VAL A 157 -9.61 1.21 4.99
C VAL A 157 -9.24 0.56 3.67
N LEU A 158 -8.84 1.38 2.71
CA LEU A 158 -8.24 0.96 1.45
C LEU A 158 -6.84 1.53 1.33
N ILE A 159 -5.82 0.70 1.38
CA ILE A 159 -4.46 1.05 0.95
C ILE A 159 -4.49 1.02 -0.57
N SER A 160 -4.25 2.14 -1.22
CA SER A 160 -4.37 2.23 -2.69
C SER A 160 -3.04 2.28 -3.44
N GLY A 161 -1.91 2.42 -2.73
CA GLY A 161 -0.64 2.67 -3.40
C GLY A 161 -0.79 3.78 -4.43
N ASP A 162 -0.31 3.56 -5.64
CA ASP A 162 -0.38 4.51 -6.74
C ASP A 162 -1.52 4.23 -7.73
N THR A 163 -2.59 3.58 -7.26
CA THR A 163 -3.79 3.39 -8.08
C THR A 163 -4.74 4.59 -7.97
N LEU A 164 -5.09 5.03 -6.75
CA LEU A 164 -6.07 6.09 -6.50
C LEU A 164 -5.52 7.11 -5.52
N PHE A 165 -5.50 8.37 -5.93
CA PHE A 165 -5.14 9.55 -5.13
C PHE A 165 -6.34 10.47 -4.91
N GLU A 166 -6.19 11.48 -4.04
CA GLU A 166 -7.16 12.56 -3.92
C GLU A 166 -7.25 13.35 -5.25
N GLY A 167 -8.34 13.15 -6.00
CA GLY A 167 -8.62 13.83 -7.26
C GLY A 167 -7.75 13.39 -8.44
N SER A 168 -7.00 12.28 -8.34
CA SER A 168 -6.08 11.83 -9.38
C SER A 168 -5.82 10.32 -9.32
N VAL A 169 -4.96 9.86 -10.23
CA VAL A 169 -4.46 8.48 -10.32
C VAL A 169 -2.95 8.49 -10.52
N GLY A 170 -2.30 7.36 -10.22
CA GLY A 170 -0.90 7.16 -10.54
C GLY A 170 -0.64 7.26 -12.05
N ARG A 171 0.55 7.72 -12.42
CA ARG A 171 0.96 7.82 -13.83
C ARG A 171 0.97 6.44 -14.49
N THR A 172 0.71 6.42 -15.80
CA THR A 172 0.56 5.18 -16.58
C THR A 172 1.47 5.12 -17.80
N ASP A 173 2.48 5.99 -17.85
CA ASP A 173 3.41 6.16 -18.98
C ASP A 173 4.78 5.49 -18.74
N PHE A 174 5.01 4.91 -17.57
CA PHE A 174 6.19 4.11 -17.27
C PHE A 174 6.08 2.68 -17.84
N GLU A 175 7.19 1.95 -17.87
CA GLU A 175 7.23 0.57 -18.29
C GLU A 175 6.24 -0.28 -17.48
N GLY A 176 5.34 -0.95 -18.18
CA GLY A 176 4.27 -1.74 -17.56
C GLY A 176 2.99 -0.95 -17.24
N GLY A 177 3.03 0.38 -17.41
CA GLY A 177 1.86 1.24 -17.20
C GLY A 177 0.82 1.14 -18.32
N SER A 178 -0.47 1.36 -17.97
CA SER A 178 -1.58 1.27 -18.92
C SER A 178 -2.79 2.05 -18.41
N MET A 179 -3.15 3.13 -19.08
CA MET A 179 -4.38 3.87 -18.75
C MET A 179 -5.65 3.03 -18.93
N LYS A 180 -5.65 2.10 -19.89
CA LYS A 180 -6.78 1.18 -20.08
C LYS A 180 -6.99 0.28 -18.85
N GLU A 181 -5.90 -0.26 -18.31
CA GLU A 181 -5.94 -1.11 -17.11
C GLU A 181 -6.27 -0.26 -15.88
N MET A 182 -5.69 0.94 -15.75
CA MET A 182 -6.01 1.88 -14.67
C MET A 182 -7.51 2.16 -14.59
N ARG A 183 -8.15 2.42 -15.73
CA ARG A 183 -9.61 2.61 -15.77
C ARG A 183 -10.39 1.39 -15.31
N ALA A 184 -9.96 0.19 -15.66
CA ALA A 184 -10.58 -1.05 -15.19
C ALA A 184 -10.39 -1.22 -13.67
N SER A 185 -9.21 -0.90 -13.15
CA SER A 185 -8.89 -0.92 -11.73
C SER A 185 -9.75 0.08 -10.95
N LEU A 186 -9.90 1.31 -11.45
CA LEU A 186 -10.77 2.32 -10.83
C LEU A 186 -12.23 1.88 -10.77
N ARG A 187 -12.77 1.26 -11.85
CA ARG A 187 -14.13 0.69 -11.83
C ARG A 187 -14.29 -0.38 -10.75
N LYS A 188 -13.26 -1.21 -10.54
CA LYS A 188 -13.24 -2.21 -9.46
C LYS A 188 -13.31 -1.54 -8.08
N LEU A 189 -12.54 -0.48 -7.85
CA LEU A 189 -12.54 0.27 -6.59
C LEU A 189 -13.86 1.04 -6.35
N ALA A 190 -14.51 1.50 -7.40
CA ALA A 190 -15.78 2.24 -7.31
C ALA A 190 -16.95 1.43 -6.71
N PHE A 191 -16.82 0.11 -6.56
CA PHE A 191 -17.82 -0.73 -5.87
C PHE A 191 -17.65 -0.76 -4.34
N LEU A 192 -16.56 -0.19 -3.81
CA LEU A 192 -16.35 -0.12 -2.36
C LEU A 192 -17.29 0.91 -1.72
N PRO A 193 -17.62 0.77 -0.42
CA PRO A 193 -18.48 1.71 0.31
C PRO A 193 -17.91 3.14 0.32
N ASP A 194 -18.79 4.14 0.29
CA ASP A 194 -18.43 5.56 0.20
C ASP A 194 -17.59 6.05 1.38
N GLU A 195 -17.83 5.51 2.58
CA GLU A 195 -17.13 5.83 3.81
C GLU A 195 -15.70 5.26 3.86
N THR A 196 -15.32 4.36 2.93
CA THR A 196 -13.99 3.76 2.91
C THR A 196 -12.91 4.83 2.80
N ILE A 197 -12.02 4.88 3.81
CA ILE A 197 -10.89 5.81 3.83
C ILE A 197 -9.79 5.25 2.93
N VAL A 198 -9.36 6.08 1.99
CA VAL A 198 -8.30 5.73 1.03
C VAL A 198 -6.96 6.26 1.54
N LEU A 199 -5.99 5.36 1.62
CA LEU A 199 -4.60 5.61 2.03
C LEU A 199 -3.70 5.51 0.78
N PRO A 200 -3.44 6.63 0.08
CA PRO A 200 -2.65 6.62 -1.14
C PRO A 200 -1.14 6.59 -0.85
N GLY A 201 -0.34 6.13 -1.82
CA GLY A 201 1.12 6.18 -1.75
C GLY A 201 1.66 7.60 -1.63
N HIS A 202 0.98 8.58 -2.21
CA HIS A 202 1.37 9.99 -2.18
C HIS A 202 0.19 10.91 -1.89
N GLY A 203 0.52 12.09 -1.32
CA GLY A 203 -0.46 13.14 -1.10
C GLY A 203 -1.40 12.88 0.08
N ARG A 204 -2.63 13.39 0.00
CA ARG A 204 -3.59 13.34 1.10
C ARG A 204 -4.47 12.11 1.03
N GLN A 205 -4.94 11.67 2.21
CA GLN A 205 -6.00 10.69 2.32
C GLN A 205 -7.31 11.27 1.76
N THR A 206 -8.14 10.38 1.19
CA THR A 206 -9.46 10.71 0.66
C THR A 206 -10.46 9.62 1.05
N THR A 207 -11.65 9.60 0.45
CA THR A 207 -12.61 8.51 0.60
C THR A 207 -13.15 8.08 -0.77
N ILE A 208 -13.65 6.86 -0.87
CA ILE A 208 -14.29 6.38 -2.10
C ILE A 208 -15.43 7.31 -2.50
N GLY A 209 -16.26 7.75 -1.55
CA GLY A 209 -17.36 8.67 -1.81
C GLY A 209 -16.92 10.03 -2.36
N ALA A 210 -15.83 10.60 -1.81
CA ALA A 210 -15.28 11.87 -2.30
C ALA A 210 -14.77 11.78 -3.75
N GLU A 211 -14.24 10.60 -4.12
CA GLU A 211 -13.68 10.40 -5.47
C GLU A 211 -14.74 10.06 -6.54
N ARG A 212 -16.01 9.80 -6.16
CA ARG A 212 -17.07 9.50 -7.13
C ARG A 212 -17.27 10.61 -8.14
N SER A 213 -17.33 11.86 -7.70
CA SER A 213 -17.53 13.03 -8.56
C SER A 213 -16.22 13.62 -9.10
N ARG A 214 -15.07 13.10 -8.66
CA ARG A 214 -13.74 13.55 -9.06
C ARG A 214 -13.10 12.50 -9.96
N THR A 215 -12.30 11.61 -9.37
CA THR A 215 -11.46 10.65 -10.09
C THR A 215 -12.28 9.61 -10.84
N PHE A 216 -13.32 9.01 -10.22
CA PHE A 216 -14.11 8.00 -10.91
C PHE A 216 -14.95 8.59 -12.05
N ALA A 217 -15.53 9.78 -11.89
CA ALA A 217 -16.28 10.43 -12.98
C ALA A 217 -15.40 10.77 -14.18
N GLN A 218 -14.12 11.04 -13.97
CA GLN A 218 -13.18 11.42 -15.01
C GLN A 218 -12.50 10.22 -15.67
N TRP A 219 -12.18 9.18 -14.91
CA TRP A 219 -11.23 8.14 -15.34
C TRP A 219 -11.80 6.72 -15.38
N ALA A 220 -12.86 6.40 -14.62
CA ALA A 220 -13.41 5.03 -14.51
C ALA A 220 -14.27 4.58 -15.69
#